data_6938f042c87841922fe7fe5ff32daad2
#
_entry.id   6938f042c87841922fe7fe5ff32daad2
#
_cell.length_a   1.000
_cell.length_b   1.000
_cell.length_c   1.000
_cell.angle_alpha   90.00
_cell.angle_beta   90.00
_cell.angle_gamma   90.00
#
_symmetry.space_group_name_H-M   'P 1'
#
loop_
_entity.id
_entity.type
_entity.pdbx_description
1 polymer ?
#
loop_
_entity_poly.entity_id
_entity_poly.type
_entity_poly.pdbx_seq_one_letter_code
_entity_poly.pdbx_strand_id
1 'polypeptide(L)'
;MNDLYTTAINTQSATRQWMDILAENMTNVYTPGYRENKVTFKTFLGGVVVDNNVKNHDQGKSIPGTSNENLFLEGTGFFMLRSPEGKVTYTRLGEFTFDSEGVYKAASGATVQGYILNDKGEIMSGTKSISADLYEETALKGGALSIPTTNIKLWIDPNNGKFLGKYDEYEIKNDGTIYGKADGGNRSVPLYKIATANFHNPNGLCMIKDGVFIETPESGKPVIGRGEIRSGLLEQANTDLKANISDYQQAKVQMDLVKSLIQTNKDLLQSAMEMATQGG
;
A
#
# COMPACT_ATOMS: atom_id res chain seq x y z
N MET A 1 22.19 4.79 -39.71
CA MET A 1 21.46 3.52 -39.58
C MET A 1 21.40 3.00 -38.14
N ASN A 2 22.49 3.16 -37.34
CA ASN A 2 22.47 2.71 -35.92
C ASN A 2 21.41 3.39 -35.04
N ASP A 3 21.09 4.67 -35.31
CA ASP A 3 20.16 5.42 -34.47
C ASP A 3 18.71 4.89 -34.53
N LEU A 4 18.23 4.54 -35.73
CA LEU A 4 16.87 4.01 -35.89
C LEU A 4 16.69 2.64 -35.21
N TYR A 5 17.70 1.78 -35.34
CA TYR A 5 17.68 0.46 -34.70
C TYR A 5 17.75 0.56 -33.17
N THR A 6 18.62 1.43 -32.66
CA THR A 6 18.73 1.71 -31.22
C THR A 6 17.43 2.32 -30.69
N THR A 7 16.83 3.26 -31.41
CA THR A 7 15.53 3.84 -31.07
C THR A 7 14.44 2.77 -30.98
N ALA A 8 14.39 1.87 -31.97
CA ALA A 8 13.41 0.78 -31.98
C ALA A 8 13.58 -0.17 -30.80
N ILE A 9 14.82 -0.56 -30.45
CA ILE A 9 15.10 -1.43 -29.28
C ILE A 9 14.71 -0.75 -27.98
N ASN A 10 15.05 0.52 -27.78
CA ASN A 10 14.70 1.27 -26.58
C ASN A 10 13.17 1.39 -26.44
N THR A 11 12.47 1.69 -27.55
CA THR A 11 11.00 1.77 -27.58
C THR A 11 10.40 0.39 -27.29
N GLN A 12 10.97 -0.70 -27.83
CA GLN A 12 10.51 -2.07 -27.52
C GLN A 12 10.62 -2.39 -26.02
N SER A 13 11.76 -2.04 -25.43
CA SER A 13 11.99 -2.27 -23.99
C SER A 13 11.01 -1.47 -23.13
N ALA A 14 10.81 -0.19 -23.45
CA ALA A 14 9.88 0.66 -22.73
C ALA A 14 8.41 0.17 -22.87
N THR A 15 8.01 -0.21 -24.08
CA THR A 15 6.67 -0.75 -24.33
C THR A 15 6.44 -2.06 -23.60
N ARG A 16 7.44 -2.93 -23.50
CA ARG A 16 7.35 -4.17 -22.73
C ARG A 16 7.16 -3.91 -21.25
N GLN A 17 7.95 -3.02 -20.66
CA GLN A 17 7.81 -2.62 -19.26
C GLN A 17 6.42 -2.03 -18.98
N TRP A 18 5.88 -1.22 -19.91
CA TRP A 18 4.54 -0.71 -19.80
C TRP A 18 3.49 -1.82 -19.81
N MET A 19 3.60 -2.77 -20.75
CA MET A 19 2.69 -3.92 -20.79
C MET A 19 2.74 -4.75 -19.51
N ASP A 20 3.92 -4.98 -18.94
CA ASP A 20 4.10 -5.73 -17.70
C ASP A 20 3.40 -5.03 -16.53
N ILE A 21 3.51 -3.71 -16.43
CA ILE A 21 2.84 -2.89 -15.40
C ILE A 21 1.32 -2.88 -15.57
N LEU A 22 0.83 -2.73 -16.79
CA LEU A 22 -0.62 -2.81 -17.08
C LEU A 22 -1.18 -4.18 -16.74
N ALA A 23 -0.43 -5.26 -17.02
CA ALA A 23 -0.82 -6.63 -16.65
C ALA A 23 -0.87 -6.79 -15.12
N GLU A 24 0.10 -6.24 -14.38
CA GLU A 24 0.10 -6.21 -12.92
C GLU A 24 -1.14 -5.47 -12.38
N ASN A 25 -1.44 -4.27 -12.90
CA ASN A 25 -2.61 -3.50 -12.51
C ASN A 25 -3.93 -4.28 -12.77
N MET A 26 -4.06 -4.91 -13.94
CA MET A 26 -5.24 -5.71 -14.29
C MET A 26 -5.42 -6.94 -13.39
N THR A 27 -4.33 -7.62 -13.06
CA THR A 27 -4.36 -8.79 -12.16
C THR A 27 -4.83 -8.42 -10.76
N ASN A 28 -4.50 -7.19 -10.31
CA ASN A 28 -4.77 -6.73 -8.96
C ASN A 28 -6.02 -5.83 -8.83
N VAL A 29 -6.86 -5.73 -9.86
CA VAL A 29 -8.06 -4.87 -9.83
C VAL A 29 -9.05 -5.23 -8.72
N TYR A 30 -9.08 -6.51 -8.31
CA TYR A 30 -9.91 -7.01 -7.21
C TYR A 30 -9.15 -7.19 -5.90
N THR A 31 -7.85 -6.88 -5.87
CA THR A 31 -7.04 -6.96 -4.65
C THR A 31 -7.32 -5.75 -3.77
N PRO A 32 -7.93 -5.91 -2.59
CA PRO A 32 -8.21 -4.77 -1.71
C PRO A 32 -6.94 -3.98 -1.39
N GLY A 33 -7.04 -2.67 -1.33
CA GLY A 33 -5.92 -1.78 -0.98
C GLY A 33 -4.78 -1.71 -2.02
N TYR A 34 -4.92 -2.38 -3.16
CA TYR A 34 -3.91 -2.29 -4.22
C TYR A 34 -3.81 -0.87 -4.78
N ARG A 35 -2.59 -0.41 -4.97
CA ARG A 35 -2.24 0.89 -5.55
C ARG A 35 -1.73 0.71 -6.97
N GLU A 36 -2.44 1.34 -7.92
CA GLU A 36 -2.07 1.35 -9.34
C GLU A 36 -0.63 1.83 -9.55
N ASN A 37 0.10 1.13 -10.41
CA ASN A 37 1.37 1.61 -10.93
C ASN A 37 1.12 2.47 -12.16
N LYS A 38 1.64 3.70 -12.17
CA LYS A 38 1.63 4.61 -13.31
C LYS A 38 3.01 4.77 -13.89
N VAL A 39 3.10 4.72 -15.20
CA VAL A 39 4.35 4.88 -15.96
C VAL A 39 4.35 6.21 -16.67
N THR A 40 5.46 6.93 -16.57
CA THR A 40 5.75 8.09 -17.42
C THR A 40 6.90 7.77 -18.36
N PHE A 41 6.86 8.34 -19.55
CA PHE A 41 7.84 8.14 -20.59
C PHE A 41 8.61 9.42 -20.88
N LYS A 42 9.92 9.30 -21.11
CA LYS A 42 10.74 10.36 -21.70
C LYS A 42 11.13 9.99 -23.11
N THR A 43 11.02 10.97 -24.00
CA THR A 43 11.48 10.87 -25.38
C THR A 43 12.80 11.64 -25.52
N PHE A 44 13.82 11.02 -26.12
CA PHE A 44 15.07 11.67 -26.49
C PHE A 44 15.58 11.12 -27.83
N LEU A 45 16.71 11.65 -28.34
CA LEU A 45 17.26 11.26 -29.64
C LEU A 45 17.48 9.75 -29.84
N GLY A 46 17.61 8.99 -28.76
CA GLY A 46 17.75 7.52 -28.78
C GLY A 46 16.46 6.74 -28.60
N GLY A 47 15.27 7.37 -28.68
CA GLY A 47 13.97 6.72 -28.57
C GLY A 47 13.20 7.06 -27.29
N VAL A 48 12.27 6.18 -26.93
CA VAL A 48 11.43 6.30 -25.73
C VAL A 48 11.97 5.39 -24.63
N VAL A 49 12.07 5.91 -23.42
CA VAL A 49 12.40 5.12 -22.23
C VAL A 49 11.36 5.36 -21.13
N VAL A 50 11.21 4.40 -20.24
CA VAL A 50 10.45 4.61 -19.00
C VAL A 50 11.25 5.56 -18.11
N ASP A 51 10.64 6.69 -17.78
CA ASP A 51 11.24 7.70 -16.90
C ASP A 51 10.97 7.38 -15.45
N ASN A 52 9.71 7.07 -15.13
CA ASN A 52 9.30 6.85 -13.75
C ASN A 52 8.19 5.79 -13.68
N ASN A 53 8.27 4.96 -12.65
CA ASN A 53 7.18 4.09 -12.23
C ASN A 53 6.76 4.54 -10.84
N VAL A 54 5.60 5.18 -10.74
CA VAL A 54 5.12 5.83 -9.53
C VAL A 54 3.83 5.17 -9.09
N LYS A 55 3.70 4.90 -7.79
CA LYS A 55 2.43 4.41 -7.22
C LYS A 55 1.41 5.54 -7.19
N ASN A 56 0.20 5.24 -7.65
CA ASN A 56 -0.95 6.13 -7.51
C ASN A 56 -1.50 6.01 -6.07
N HIS A 57 -1.29 7.03 -5.25
CA HIS A 57 -1.78 7.07 -3.86
C HIS A 57 -3.19 7.62 -3.72
N ASP A 58 -3.91 7.90 -4.83
CA ASP A 58 -5.31 8.27 -4.77
C ASP A 58 -6.12 7.17 -4.08
N GLN A 59 -7.11 7.58 -3.28
CA GLN A 59 -7.91 6.64 -2.52
C GLN A 59 -8.85 5.83 -3.42
N GLY A 60 -8.89 4.51 -3.18
CA GLY A 60 -9.88 3.61 -3.77
C GLY A 60 -11.26 3.79 -3.13
N LYS A 61 -12.30 3.25 -3.75
CA LYS A 61 -13.66 3.26 -3.19
C LYS A 61 -13.74 2.31 -2.00
N SER A 62 -14.61 2.63 -1.04
CA SER A 62 -14.96 1.71 0.04
C SER A 62 -15.89 0.62 -0.47
N ILE A 63 -15.63 -0.62 -0.10
CA ILE A 63 -16.46 -1.80 -0.37
C ILE A 63 -16.73 -2.54 0.94
N PRO A 64 -17.88 -3.24 1.06
CA PRO A 64 -18.15 -4.07 2.22
C PRO A 64 -17.05 -5.12 2.42
N GLY A 65 -16.54 -5.23 3.64
CA GLY A 65 -15.63 -6.30 4.04
C GLY A 65 -16.38 -7.59 4.36
N THR A 66 -15.63 -8.66 4.59
CA THR A 66 -16.17 -9.98 4.95
C THR A 66 -16.45 -10.10 6.45
N SER A 67 -15.90 -9.20 7.26
CA SER A 67 -15.97 -9.21 8.73
C SER A 67 -15.93 -7.78 9.27
N ASN A 68 -16.48 -7.59 10.48
CA ASN A 68 -16.38 -6.31 11.21
C ASN A 68 -14.95 -5.98 11.64
N GLU A 69 -14.03 -6.93 11.53
CA GLU A 69 -12.60 -6.76 11.78
C GLU A 69 -11.88 -6.09 10.61
N ASN A 70 -12.48 -6.12 9.41
CA ASN A 70 -11.93 -5.43 8.26
C ASN A 70 -12.01 -3.92 8.45
N LEU A 71 -10.97 -3.21 8.01
CA LEU A 71 -10.83 -1.78 8.22
C LEU A 71 -10.63 -1.05 6.89
N PHE A 72 -11.34 0.04 6.74
CA PHE A 72 -11.11 1.01 5.69
C PHE A 72 -10.54 2.29 6.31
N LEU A 73 -9.45 2.79 5.74
CA LEU A 73 -8.85 4.06 6.16
C LEU A 73 -9.28 5.14 5.19
N GLU A 74 -10.23 5.99 5.58
CA GLU A 74 -10.68 7.13 4.80
C GLU A 74 -9.69 8.30 4.91
N GLY A 75 -9.23 8.84 3.79
CA GLY A 75 -8.21 9.88 3.75
C GLY A 75 -6.79 9.34 3.53
N THR A 76 -5.81 10.15 3.90
CA THR A 76 -4.38 9.84 3.68
C THR A 76 -3.78 9.07 4.85
N GLY A 77 -2.80 8.21 4.57
CA GLY A 77 -2.05 7.46 5.59
C GLY A 77 -2.02 5.97 5.32
N PHE A 78 -1.51 5.21 6.27
CA PHE A 78 -1.32 3.76 6.21
C PHE A 78 -1.55 3.17 7.59
N PHE A 79 -2.05 1.94 7.66
CA PHE A 79 -2.03 1.15 8.88
C PHE A 79 -0.60 0.77 9.23
N MET A 80 -0.26 0.81 10.51
CA MET A 80 1.04 0.39 11.01
C MET A 80 0.96 -1.08 11.43
N LEU A 81 1.89 -1.87 10.90
CA LEU A 81 2.03 -3.28 11.23
C LEU A 81 3.43 -3.55 11.78
N ARG A 82 3.57 -4.64 12.51
CA ARG A 82 4.86 -5.20 12.89
C ARG A 82 5.01 -6.59 12.30
N SER A 83 6.02 -6.77 11.46
CA SER A 83 6.32 -8.09 10.88
C SER A 83 6.74 -9.08 11.97
N PRO A 84 6.68 -10.39 11.72
CA PRO A 84 7.17 -11.40 12.65
C PRO A 84 8.65 -11.22 13.05
N GLU A 85 9.45 -10.60 12.18
CA GLU A 85 10.86 -10.26 12.43
C GLU A 85 11.05 -8.98 13.26
N GLY A 86 9.94 -8.35 13.70
CA GLY A 86 9.96 -7.15 14.53
C GLY A 86 10.08 -5.82 13.79
N LYS A 87 10.14 -5.82 12.45
CA LYS A 87 10.19 -4.59 11.64
C LYS A 87 8.83 -3.93 11.54
N VAL A 88 8.80 -2.60 11.60
CA VAL A 88 7.59 -1.82 11.32
C VAL A 88 7.37 -1.75 9.81
N THR A 89 6.15 -2.04 9.40
CA THR A 89 5.72 -1.99 8.00
C THR A 89 4.39 -1.25 7.91
N TYR A 90 4.04 -0.80 6.72
CA TYR A 90 2.88 0.04 6.47
C TYR A 90 2.03 -0.54 5.35
N THR A 91 0.71 -0.46 5.47
CA THR A 91 -0.20 -0.97 4.44
C THR A 91 -1.50 -0.18 4.38
N ARG A 92 -2.15 -0.23 3.22
CA ARG A 92 -3.54 0.22 3.04
C ARG A 92 -4.53 -0.93 3.08
N LEU A 93 -4.04 -2.15 2.96
CA LEU A 93 -4.87 -3.34 3.07
C LEU A 93 -5.36 -3.48 4.51
N GLY A 94 -6.66 -3.35 4.69
CA GLY A 94 -7.31 -3.44 6.01
C GLY A 94 -7.93 -4.81 6.29
N GLU A 95 -7.52 -5.84 5.59
CA GLU A 95 -7.99 -7.21 5.81
C GLU A 95 -7.26 -7.83 7.01
N PHE A 96 -7.79 -7.55 8.21
CA PHE A 96 -7.25 -8.01 9.46
C PHE A 96 -8.22 -8.94 10.17
N THR A 97 -7.70 -9.84 11.00
CA THR A 97 -8.48 -10.77 11.81
C THR A 97 -7.82 -10.98 13.18
N PHE A 98 -8.64 -11.29 14.20
CA PHE A 98 -8.13 -11.74 15.49
C PHE A 98 -7.88 -13.25 15.44
N ASP A 99 -6.69 -13.66 15.84
CA ASP A 99 -6.37 -15.08 15.95
C ASP A 99 -6.95 -15.72 17.23
N SER A 100 -6.73 -17.02 17.41
CA SER A 100 -7.19 -17.78 18.59
C SER A 100 -6.59 -17.28 19.91
N GLU A 101 -5.48 -16.54 19.86
CA GLU A 101 -4.84 -15.91 21.02
C GLU A 101 -5.29 -14.45 21.23
N GLY A 102 -6.22 -13.95 20.41
CA GLY A 102 -6.73 -12.58 20.45
C GLY A 102 -5.77 -11.54 19.88
N VAL A 103 -4.76 -11.95 19.14
CA VAL A 103 -3.82 -11.03 18.49
C VAL A 103 -4.39 -10.58 17.14
N TYR A 104 -4.43 -9.27 16.92
CA TYR A 104 -4.93 -8.68 15.68
C TYR A 104 -3.86 -8.72 14.60
N LYS A 105 -4.10 -9.47 13.53
CA LYS A 105 -3.11 -9.79 12.50
C LYS A 105 -3.65 -9.58 11.09
N ALA A 106 -2.73 -9.25 10.19
CA ALA A 106 -2.94 -9.37 8.75
C ALA A 106 -2.74 -10.82 8.29
N ALA A 107 -3.25 -11.18 7.12
CA ALA A 107 -3.05 -12.51 6.50
C ALA A 107 -1.55 -12.88 6.34
N SER A 108 -0.67 -11.89 6.23
CA SER A 108 0.79 -12.06 6.20
C SER A 108 1.40 -12.52 7.54
N GLY A 109 0.62 -12.58 8.62
CA GLY A 109 1.08 -12.84 9.98
C GLY A 109 1.66 -11.62 10.71
N ALA A 110 1.72 -10.46 10.05
CA ALA A 110 2.14 -9.22 10.67
C ALA A 110 1.05 -8.72 11.63
N THR A 111 1.45 -8.22 12.82
CA THR A 111 0.54 -7.76 13.85
C THR A 111 0.19 -6.29 13.68
N VAL A 112 -1.09 -5.96 13.83
CA VAL A 112 -1.57 -4.57 13.79
C VAL A 112 -1.09 -3.84 15.03
N GLN A 113 -0.57 -2.62 14.84
CA GLN A 113 -0.07 -1.78 15.90
C GLN A 113 -1.15 -0.83 16.40
N GLY A 114 -1.16 -0.58 17.70
CA GLY A 114 -2.07 0.35 18.34
C GLY A 114 -1.42 1.09 19.50
N TYR A 115 -2.08 2.15 19.93
CA TYR A 115 -1.78 2.87 21.16
C TYR A 115 -2.65 2.32 22.28
N ILE A 116 -2.06 2.10 23.46
CA ILE A 116 -2.77 1.68 24.65
C ILE A 116 -3.65 2.82 25.14
N LEU A 117 -4.88 2.53 25.53
CA LEU A 117 -5.80 3.49 26.12
C LEU A 117 -5.98 3.25 27.62
N ASN A 118 -6.25 4.31 28.36
CA ASN A 118 -6.72 4.22 29.73
C ASN A 118 -8.25 4.07 29.78
N ASP A 119 -8.83 3.89 30.98
CA ASP A 119 -10.28 3.76 31.18
C ASP A 119 -11.09 4.99 30.70
N LYS A 120 -10.44 6.14 30.49
CA LYS A 120 -11.05 7.35 29.95
C LYS A 120 -10.94 7.46 28.43
N GLY A 121 -10.25 6.51 27.77
CA GLY A 121 -10.00 6.54 26.33
C GLY A 121 -8.84 7.45 25.90
N GLU A 122 -7.99 7.89 26.84
CA GLU A 122 -6.80 8.68 26.53
C GLU A 122 -5.63 7.76 26.21
N ILE A 123 -4.76 8.19 25.28
CA ILE A 123 -3.58 7.42 24.86
C ILE A 123 -2.52 7.45 25.97
N MET A 124 -2.04 6.29 26.36
CA MET A 124 -1.01 6.14 27.38
C MET A 124 0.39 6.23 26.78
N SER A 125 1.24 7.06 27.38
CA SER A 125 2.67 7.15 27.09
C SER A 125 3.47 6.96 28.39
N GLY A 126 3.70 5.71 28.79
CA GLY A 126 4.22 5.37 30.10
C GLY A 126 3.24 5.75 31.21
N THR A 127 3.65 6.66 32.10
CA THR A 127 2.80 7.18 33.21
C THR A 127 1.98 8.41 32.83
N LYS A 128 2.17 8.97 31.62
CA LYS A 128 1.44 10.15 31.13
C LYS A 128 0.32 9.73 30.18
N SER A 129 -0.80 10.42 30.25
CA SER A 129 -1.88 10.29 29.27
C SER A 129 -1.90 11.47 28.32
N ILE A 130 -2.32 11.21 27.08
CA ILE A 130 -2.49 12.20 26.02
C ILE A 130 -3.96 12.15 25.64
N SER A 131 -4.64 13.31 25.78
CA SER A 131 -6.05 13.41 25.40
C SER A 131 -6.25 13.22 23.90
N ALA A 132 -7.45 12.79 23.49
CA ALA A 132 -7.82 12.64 22.09
C ALA A 132 -7.61 13.96 21.32
N ASP A 133 -8.00 15.09 21.91
CA ASP A 133 -7.86 16.42 21.31
C ASP A 133 -6.40 16.77 21.00
N LEU A 134 -5.49 16.50 21.95
CA LEU A 134 -4.06 16.76 21.76
C LEU A 134 -3.45 15.82 20.71
N TYR A 135 -3.92 14.58 20.64
CA TYR A 135 -3.49 13.64 19.60
C TYR A 135 -3.92 14.14 18.21
N GLU A 136 -5.18 14.55 18.06
CA GLU A 136 -5.69 15.10 16.80
C GLU A 136 -5.00 16.40 16.40
N GLU A 137 -4.80 17.32 17.35
CA GLU A 137 -4.07 18.56 17.11
C GLU A 137 -2.63 18.30 16.63
N THR A 138 -1.96 17.30 17.23
CA THR A 138 -0.60 16.92 16.84
C THR A 138 -0.59 16.26 15.45
N ALA A 139 -1.58 15.44 15.15
CA ALA A 139 -1.77 14.86 13.82
C ALA A 139 -2.02 15.94 12.76
N LEU A 140 -2.84 16.95 13.07
CA LEU A 140 -3.11 18.06 12.17
C LEU A 140 -1.86 18.90 11.87
N LYS A 141 -0.97 19.05 12.82
CA LYS A 141 0.32 19.75 12.65
C LYS A 141 1.39 18.92 11.95
N GLY A 142 1.11 17.65 11.61
CA GLY A 142 2.08 16.72 11.01
C GLY A 142 3.20 16.35 11.98
N GLY A 143 2.90 16.37 13.29
CA GLY A 143 3.85 16.02 14.33
C GLY A 143 4.05 14.51 14.44
N ALA A 144 5.29 14.10 14.72
CA ALA A 144 5.58 12.75 15.17
C ALA A 144 5.32 12.69 16.68
N LEU A 145 4.34 11.88 17.11
CA LEU A 145 4.26 11.51 18.52
C LEU A 145 5.27 10.39 18.79
N SER A 146 6.20 10.64 19.69
CA SER A 146 7.12 9.62 20.19
C SER A 146 6.42 8.71 21.21
N ILE A 147 5.21 8.22 20.85
CA ILE A 147 4.48 7.27 21.67
C ILE A 147 4.79 5.87 21.14
N PRO A 148 5.23 4.94 21.99
CA PRO A 148 5.48 3.58 21.58
C PRO A 148 4.15 2.90 21.17
N THR A 149 4.13 2.31 19.98
CA THR A 149 3.05 1.45 19.55
C THR A 149 3.27 0.03 20.08
N THR A 150 2.19 -0.70 20.32
CA THR A 150 2.21 -2.09 20.76
C THR A 150 1.33 -2.97 19.90
N ASN A 151 1.55 -4.28 19.96
CA ASN A 151 0.68 -5.24 19.28
C ASN A 151 -0.70 -5.25 19.93
N ILE A 152 -1.75 -5.16 19.16
CA ILE A 152 -3.13 -5.21 19.64
C ILE A 152 -3.47 -6.64 20.05
N LYS A 153 -3.89 -6.81 21.32
CA LYS A 153 -4.29 -8.10 21.92
C LYS A 153 -5.53 -7.94 22.78
N LEU A 154 -6.61 -8.61 22.43
CA LEU A 154 -7.91 -8.44 23.09
C LEU A 154 -7.98 -8.91 24.53
N TRP A 155 -7.20 -9.92 24.91
CA TRP A 155 -7.38 -10.62 26.19
C TRP A 155 -6.29 -10.33 27.20
N ILE A 156 -5.47 -9.35 26.94
CA ILE A 156 -4.38 -8.94 27.81
C ILE A 156 -4.61 -7.49 28.21
N ASP A 157 -4.57 -7.19 29.51
CA ASP A 157 -4.55 -5.81 30.01
C ASP A 157 -3.33 -5.08 29.44
N PRO A 158 -3.54 -4.03 28.64
CA PRO A 158 -2.47 -3.31 27.99
C PRO A 158 -1.52 -2.62 28.99
N ASN A 159 -1.99 -2.32 30.21
CA ASN A 159 -1.22 -1.58 31.21
C ASN A 159 -0.27 -2.46 32.03
N ASN A 160 -0.67 -3.70 32.34
CA ASN A 160 0.09 -4.57 33.23
C ASN A 160 0.43 -5.94 32.63
N GLY A 161 -0.02 -6.22 31.40
CA GLY A 161 0.21 -7.48 30.70
C GLY A 161 -0.50 -8.70 31.30
N LYS A 162 -1.44 -8.50 32.24
CA LYS A 162 -2.20 -9.59 32.82
C LYS A 162 -3.28 -10.09 31.89
N PHE A 163 -3.47 -11.39 31.85
CA PHE A 163 -4.60 -12.01 31.17
C PHE A 163 -5.90 -11.69 31.91
N LEU A 164 -6.80 -11.00 31.25
CA LEU A 164 -8.10 -10.60 31.81
C LEU A 164 -9.23 -11.60 31.54
N GLY A 165 -8.96 -12.69 30.84
CA GLY A 165 -9.96 -13.58 30.26
C GLY A 165 -10.44 -13.10 28.90
N LYS A 166 -11.29 -13.89 28.29
CA LYS A 166 -11.93 -13.50 27.01
C LYS A 166 -13.01 -12.47 27.30
N TYR A 167 -13.03 -11.39 26.50
CA TYR A 167 -14.21 -10.54 26.43
C TYR A 167 -15.35 -11.31 25.75
N ASP A 168 -16.59 -11.08 26.16
CA ASP A 168 -17.75 -11.69 25.53
C ASP A 168 -17.89 -11.23 24.10
N GLU A 169 -17.60 -9.95 23.87
CA GLU A 169 -17.61 -9.30 22.57
C GLU A 169 -16.55 -8.20 22.51
N TYR A 170 -16.21 -7.79 21.31
CA TYR A 170 -15.41 -6.59 21.06
C TYR A 170 -16.08 -5.74 19.96
N GLU A 171 -15.74 -4.47 19.93
CA GLU A 171 -16.24 -3.52 18.93
C GLU A 171 -15.11 -2.61 18.47
N ILE A 172 -14.98 -2.44 17.17
CA ILE A 172 -14.09 -1.47 16.57
C ILE A 172 -14.93 -0.29 16.11
N LYS A 173 -14.73 0.87 16.73
CA LYS A 173 -15.44 2.11 16.37
C LYS A 173 -14.81 2.79 15.16
N ASN A 174 -15.58 3.67 14.53
CA ASN A 174 -15.14 4.43 13.35
C ASN A 174 -13.99 5.42 13.61
N ASP A 175 -13.64 5.68 14.86
CA ASP A 175 -12.44 6.44 15.23
C ASP A 175 -11.17 5.59 15.35
N GLY A 176 -11.28 4.28 15.08
CA GLY A 176 -10.20 3.31 15.23
C GLY A 176 -9.94 2.86 16.67
N THR A 177 -10.87 3.16 17.60
CA THR A 177 -10.78 2.67 18.98
C THR A 177 -11.39 1.28 19.10
N ILE A 178 -10.64 0.36 19.71
CA ILE A 178 -11.07 -1.01 20.00
C ILE A 178 -11.54 -1.07 21.43
N TYR A 179 -12.80 -1.50 21.61
CA TYR A 179 -13.44 -1.71 22.89
C TYR A 179 -13.62 -3.20 23.15
N GLY A 180 -13.28 -3.64 24.37
CA GLY A 180 -13.68 -4.94 24.88
C GLY A 180 -15.01 -4.80 25.62
N LYS A 181 -15.96 -5.71 25.37
CA LYS A 181 -17.25 -5.78 26.06
C LYS A 181 -17.22 -6.95 27.05
N ALA A 182 -17.52 -6.69 28.29
CA ALA A 182 -17.61 -7.67 29.37
C ALA A 182 -19.01 -7.64 29.99
N ASP A 183 -19.31 -8.62 30.83
CA ASP A 183 -20.59 -8.76 31.55
C ASP A 183 -21.81 -8.80 30.59
N GLY A 184 -21.72 -9.60 29.51
CA GLY A 184 -22.80 -9.70 28.50
C GLY A 184 -23.04 -8.39 27.72
N GLY A 185 -21.99 -7.60 27.53
CA GLY A 185 -22.04 -6.33 26.79
C GLY A 185 -22.37 -5.10 27.64
N ASN A 186 -22.63 -5.26 28.94
CA ASN A 186 -23.02 -4.15 29.85
C ASN A 186 -21.84 -3.22 30.18
N ARG A 187 -20.60 -3.71 30.08
CA ARG A 187 -19.39 -2.95 30.35
C ARG A 187 -18.53 -2.88 29.09
N SER A 188 -18.28 -1.67 28.59
CA SER A 188 -17.40 -1.40 27.47
C SER A 188 -16.13 -0.69 27.96
N VAL A 189 -14.97 -1.28 27.70
CA VAL A 189 -13.68 -0.75 28.13
C VAL A 189 -12.83 -0.43 26.90
N PRO A 190 -12.34 0.81 26.75
CA PRO A 190 -11.42 1.15 25.66
C PRO A 190 -10.08 0.46 25.91
N LEU A 191 -9.57 -0.24 24.89
CA LEU A 191 -8.34 -1.02 25.00
C LEU A 191 -7.21 -0.37 24.19
N TYR A 192 -7.47 -0.16 22.91
CA TYR A 192 -6.47 0.33 21.97
C TYR A 192 -7.08 1.35 21.00
N LYS A 193 -6.24 2.28 20.54
CA LYS A 193 -6.49 3.06 19.33
C LYS A 193 -5.55 2.54 18.24
N ILE A 194 -6.09 2.15 17.09
CA ILE A 194 -5.31 1.66 15.96
C ILE A 194 -4.34 2.74 15.49
N ALA A 195 -3.07 2.38 15.35
CA ALA A 195 -2.03 3.29 14.92
C ALA A 195 -2.02 3.43 13.40
N THR A 196 -2.11 4.66 12.93
CA THR A 196 -1.95 5.01 11.52
C THR A 196 -0.76 5.96 11.35
N ALA A 197 -0.10 5.87 10.20
CA ALA A 197 1.02 6.73 9.86
C ALA A 197 0.78 7.43 8.54
N ASN A 198 1.31 8.64 8.39
CA ASN A 198 1.41 9.35 7.13
C ASN A 198 2.88 9.66 6.82
N PHE A 199 3.18 9.97 5.57
CA PHE A 199 4.54 10.27 5.11
C PHE A 199 4.54 11.59 4.33
N HIS A 200 5.64 12.32 4.45
CA HIS A 200 5.82 13.55 3.69
C HIS A 200 5.89 13.25 2.17
N ASN A 201 6.57 12.18 1.81
CA ASN A 201 6.65 11.67 0.44
C ASN A 201 6.26 10.20 0.37
N PRO A 202 4.95 9.87 0.18
CA PRO A 202 4.49 8.49 0.06
C PRO A 202 5.12 7.71 -1.13
N ASN A 203 5.50 8.42 -2.20
CA ASN A 203 6.16 7.81 -3.37
C ASN A 203 7.58 7.31 -3.07
N GLY A 204 8.21 7.83 -2.01
CA GLY A 204 9.50 7.35 -1.52
C GLY A 204 9.42 6.06 -0.72
N LEU A 205 8.23 5.55 -0.40
CA LEU A 205 8.07 4.26 0.28
C LEU A 205 8.51 3.11 -0.63
N CYS A 206 9.26 2.16 -0.07
CA CYS A 206 9.62 0.94 -0.77
C CYS A 206 8.55 -0.13 -0.53
N MET A 207 7.93 -0.64 -1.60
CA MET A 207 7.02 -1.77 -1.51
C MET A 207 7.84 -3.07 -1.42
N ILE A 208 7.59 -3.86 -0.39
CA ILE A 208 8.26 -5.16 -0.21
C ILE A 208 7.46 -6.26 -0.92
N LYS A 209 6.16 -6.35 -0.63
CA LYS A 209 5.26 -7.39 -1.14
C LYS A 209 3.80 -6.99 -0.91
N ASP A 210 2.93 -7.31 -1.87
CA ASP A 210 1.46 -7.31 -1.73
C ASP A 210 0.87 -6.06 -1.03
N GLY A 211 1.33 -4.85 -1.41
CA GLY A 211 0.83 -3.60 -0.81
C GLY A 211 1.37 -3.30 0.59
N VAL A 212 2.43 -4.00 1.01
CA VAL A 212 3.17 -3.72 2.24
C VAL A 212 4.39 -2.87 1.93
N PHE A 213 4.55 -1.77 2.66
CA PHE A 213 5.59 -0.77 2.45
C PHE A 213 6.52 -0.66 3.66
N ILE A 214 7.75 -0.23 3.40
CA ILE A 214 8.72 0.19 4.42
C ILE A 214 9.14 1.63 4.18
N GLU A 215 9.50 2.32 5.27
CA GLU A 215 10.08 3.65 5.18
C GLU A 215 11.46 3.62 4.52
N THR A 216 11.78 4.70 3.82
CA THR A 216 13.09 4.96 3.24
C THR A 216 13.53 6.39 3.59
N PRO A 217 14.79 6.74 3.36
CA PRO A 217 15.23 8.14 3.50
C PRO A 217 14.43 9.12 2.64
N GLU A 218 13.92 8.66 1.48
CA GLU A 218 13.15 9.47 0.54
C GLU A 218 11.69 9.68 0.99
N SER A 219 11.08 8.71 1.66
CA SER A 219 9.73 8.85 2.22
C SER A 219 9.71 9.79 3.42
N GLY A 220 10.83 9.93 4.10
CA GLY A 220 10.94 10.53 5.40
C GLY A 220 10.39 9.64 6.52
N LYS A 221 10.46 10.14 7.77
CA LYS A 221 9.93 9.42 8.93
C LYS A 221 8.39 9.49 8.98
N PRO A 222 7.74 8.47 9.56
CA PRO A 222 6.30 8.48 9.74
C PRO A 222 5.87 9.60 10.68
N VAL A 223 4.77 10.25 10.33
CA VAL A 223 4.02 11.16 11.20
C VAL A 223 2.66 10.54 11.48
N ILE A 224 1.92 11.05 12.46
CA ILE A 224 0.60 10.52 12.81
C ILE A 224 -0.34 10.59 11.60
N GLY A 225 -1.01 9.48 11.32
CA GLY A 225 -2.03 9.42 10.26
C GLY A 225 -3.27 10.26 10.62
N ARG A 226 -3.89 10.85 9.58
CA ARG A 226 -5.08 11.71 9.71
C ARG A 226 -6.36 11.05 9.20
N GLY A 227 -6.25 9.83 8.69
CA GLY A 227 -7.39 9.14 8.12
C GLY A 227 -8.36 8.67 9.20
N GLU A 228 -9.68 8.74 8.89
CA GLU A 228 -10.70 8.11 9.70
C GLU A 228 -10.75 6.61 9.41
N ILE A 229 -10.87 5.80 10.46
CA ILE A 229 -10.98 4.35 10.31
C ILE A 229 -12.46 3.99 10.33
N ARG A 230 -12.89 3.16 9.37
CA ARG A 230 -14.25 2.60 9.33
C ARG A 230 -14.16 1.08 9.38
N SER A 231 -14.85 0.48 10.35
CA SER A 231 -14.91 -0.98 10.50
C SER A 231 -15.92 -1.62 9.54
N GLY A 232 -15.70 -2.88 9.19
CA GLY A 232 -16.56 -3.64 8.29
C GLY A 232 -16.42 -3.28 6.81
N LEU A 233 -15.48 -2.43 6.45
CA LEU A 233 -15.22 -1.99 5.08
C LEU A 233 -13.77 -2.28 4.70
N LEU A 234 -13.54 -2.40 3.38
CA LEU A 234 -12.21 -2.51 2.77
C LEU A 234 -12.04 -1.44 1.69
N GLU A 235 -10.81 -1.11 1.37
CA GLU A 235 -10.48 -0.24 0.25
C GLU A 235 -10.37 -1.09 -1.03
N GLN A 236 -11.13 -0.74 -2.06
CA GLN A 236 -10.99 -1.33 -3.39
C GLN A 236 -9.68 -0.84 -4.03
N ALA A 237 -9.09 -1.67 -4.92
CA ALA A 237 -8.01 -1.21 -5.79
C ALA A 237 -8.38 0.10 -6.51
N ASN A 238 -7.43 1.02 -6.58
CA ASN A 238 -7.64 2.31 -7.26
C ASN A 238 -7.31 2.27 -8.76
N THR A 239 -7.29 1.08 -9.35
CA THR A 239 -7.01 0.86 -10.77
C THR A 239 -8.30 0.71 -11.58
N ASP A 240 -8.33 1.24 -12.80
CA ASP A 240 -9.44 1.11 -13.74
C ASP A 240 -9.15 0.01 -14.76
N LEU A 241 -9.90 -1.10 -14.66
CA LEU A 241 -9.75 -2.25 -15.55
C LEU A 241 -9.96 -1.88 -17.02
N LYS A 242 -10.95 -1.03 -17.34
CA LYS A 242 -11.26 -0.67 -18.72
C LYS A 242 -10.15 0.19 -19.34
N ALA A 243 -9.64 1.16 -18.58
CA ALA A 243 -8.52 1.99 -18.99
C ALA A 243 -7.27 1.12 -19.22
N ASN A 244 -6.93 0.25 -18.27
CA ASN A 244 -5.76 -0.64 -18.40
C ASN A 244 -5.88 -1.61 -19.59
N ILE A 245 -7.06 -2.14 -19.91
CA ILE A 245 -7.27 -2.98 -21.10
C ILE A 245 -7.04 -2.16 -22.37
N SER A 246 -7.59 -0.95 -22.45
CA SER A 246 -7.40 -0.06 -23.62
C SER A 246 -5.92 0.27 -23.82
N ASP A 247 -5.23 0.64 -22.76
CA ASP A 247 -3.81 0.98 -22.79
C ASP A 247 -2.94 -0.24 -23.16
N TYR A 248 -3.31 -1.42 -22.66
CA TYR A 248 -2.63 -2.67 -23.01
C TYR A 248 -2.78 -3.01 -24.50
N GLN A 249 -3.96 -2.78 -25.07
CA GLN A 249 -4.18 -2.98 -26.51
C GLN A 249 -3.34 -1.98 -27.34
N GLN A 250 -3.26 -0.71 -26.92
CA GLN A 250 -2.40 0.27 -27.56
C GLN A 250 -0.92 -0.12 -27.48
N ALA A 251 -0.45 -0.53 -26.30
CA ALA A 251 0.91 -1.00 -26.09
C ALA A 251 1.24 -2.21 -26.97
N LYS A 252 0.28 -3.14 -27.14
CA LYS A 252 0.43 -4.30 -28.02
C LYS A 252 0.59 -3.88 -29.50
N VAL A 253 -0.24 -2.99 -29.99
CA VAL A 253 -0.11 -2.46 -31.35
C VAL A 253 1.25 -1.77 -31.54
N GLN A 254 1.68 -0.97 -30.58
CA GLN A 254 2.99 -0.32 -30.62
C GLN A 254 4.13 -1.34 -30.62
N MET A 255 4.03 -2.39 -29.81
CA MET A 255 5.02 -3.48 -29.77
C MET A 255 5.14 -4.18 -31.14
N ASP A 256 4.02 -4.46 -31.79
CA ASP A 256 4.01 -5.14 -33.09
C ASP A 256 4.58 -4.25 -34.19
N LEU A 257 4.30 -2.95 -34.19
CA LEU A 257 4.92 -1.98 -35.09
C LEU A 257 6.45 -1.91 -34.90
N VAL A 258 6.92 -1.84 -33.66
CA VAL A 258 8.35 -1.80 -33.35
C VAL A 258 9.06 -3.09 -33.77
N LYS A 259 8.44 -4.26 -33.55
CA LYS A 259 8.97 -5.56 -34.03
C LYS A 259 9.10 -5.58 -35.55
N SER A 260 8.07 -5.09 -36.26
CA SER A 260 8.12 -4.99 -37.73
C SER A 260 9.24 -4.08 -38.21
N LEU A 261 9.45 -2.92 -37.56
CA LEU A 261 10.56 -2.02 -37.88
C LEU A 261 11.94 -2.68 -37.66
N ILE A 262 12.10 -3.41 -36.57
CA ILE A 262 13.33 -4.14 -36.27
C ILE A 262 13.59 -5.21 -37.33
N GLN A 263 12.56 -5.96 -37.73
CA GLN A 263 12.69 -6.99 -38.78
C GLN A 263 13.03 -6.38 -40.12
N THR A 264 12.33 -5.35 -40.56
CA THR A 264 12.60 -4.62 -41.82
C THR A 264 14.06 -4.10 -41.86
N ASN A 265 14.55 -3.56 -40.74
CA ASN A 265 15.93 -3.09 -40.66
C ASN A 265 16.94 -4.23 -40.79
N LYS A 266 16.68 -5.38 -40.17
CA LYS A 266 17.51 -6.59 -40.34
C LYS A 266 17.54 -7.08 -41.79
N ASP A 267 16.37 -7.13 -42.43
CA ASP A 267 16.26 -7.59 -43.82
C ASP A 267 17.02 -6.66 -44.80
N LEU A 268 16.95 -5.33 -44.54
CA LEU A 268 17.68 -4.33 -45.29
C LEU A 268 19.21 -4.51 -45.10
N LEU A 269 19.67 -4.73 -43.88
CA LEU A 269 21.10 -4.98 -43.59
C LEU A 269 21.58 -6.26 -44.24
N GLN A 270 20.78 -7.32 -44.20
CA GLN A 270 21.12 -8.58 -44.87
C GLN A 270 21.21 -8.41 -46.37
N SER A 271 20.24 -7.76 -47.01
CA SER A 271 20.28 -7.47 -48.45
C SER A 271 21.45 -6.60 -48.84
N ALA A 272 21.87 -5.62 -48.02
CA ALA A 272 23.04 -4.80 -48.25
C ALA A 272 24.33 -5.62 -48.15
N MET A 273 24.43 -6.55 -47.20
CA MET A 273 25.58 -7.45 -47.09
C MET A 273 25.70 -8.43 -48.27
N GLU A 274 24.56 -8.99 -48.74
CA GLU A 274 24.51 -9.86 -49.92
C GLU A 274 24.95 -9.13 -51.17
N MET A 275 24.51 -7.88 -51.39
CA MET A 275 24.98 -7.05 -52.52
C MET A 275 26.47 -6.73 -52.42
N ALA A 276 27.02 -6.48 -51.24
CA ALA A 276 28.43 -6.21 -51.04
C ALA A 276 29.31 -7.47 -51.29
N THR A 277 28.80 -8.66 -51.05
CA THR A 277 29.51 -9.93 -51.27
C THR A 277 29.40 -10.40 -52.73
N GLN A 278 28.42 -9.97 -53.49
CA GLN A 278 28.27 -10.30 -54.92
C GLN A 278 29.00 -9.31 -55.83
N GLY A 279 29.39 -8.14 -55.38
CA GLY A 279 30.05 -7.09 -56.15
C GLY A 279 31.61 -7.03 -56.02
N GLY A 280 32.21 -7.97 -55.30
CA GLY A 280 33.68 -8.15 -55.17
C GLY A 280 34.13 -9.45 -55.81
#